data_f862950bfdc279e74abf43b7718d1309
#
_entry.id   f862950bfdc279e74abf43b7718d1309
#
_cell.length_a   1.000
_cell.length_b   1.000
_cell.length_c   1.000
_cell.angle_alpha   90.00
_cell.angle_beta   90.00
_cell.angle_gamma   90.00
#
_symmetry.space_group_name_H-M   'P 1'
#
loop_
_entity.id
_entity.type
_entity.pdbx_description
1 polymer ?
#
loop_
_entity_poly.entity_id
_entity_poly.type
_entity_poly.pdbx_seq_one_letter_code
_entity_poly.pdbx_strand_id
1 'polypeptide(L)'
;VKEIQEDGHYRLDLECGENHGAIIGRRGETLDALQYLTSLVANRGTEEYIRVSLNVGDYREKRDETLRGLARKSASQVLKYGRNVVLEPMNPYERRVIHTEIQEIEGVKSHSIGSDSDRRVVISLEEGVKPTHGGNQNRGRGGYHNNRGGRGRDIKGPKRDFNNHSSREKNPPSPSRAPHRDVGAAPLYGKIEPKSE
;
A
#
# COMPACT_ATOMS: atom_id res chain seq x y z
N VAL A 1 25.85 -19.28 5.23
CA VAL A 1 24.56 -19.99 5.27
C VAL A 1 24.68 -21.08 6.33
N LYS A 2 23.79 -21.05 7.31
CA LYS A 2 23.67 -22.15 8.28
C LYS A 2 22.48 -23.00 7.88
N GLU A 3 22.68 -24.29 7.86
CA GLU A 3 21.65 -25.29 7.60
C GLU A 3 21.22 -25.92 8.92
N ILE A 4 19.92 -25.98 9.16
CA ILE A 4 19.30 -26.64 10.32
C ILE A 4 18.30 -27.63 9.74
N GLN A 5 18.48 -28.90 10.07
CA GLN A 5 17.57 -29.98 9.64
C GLN A 5 16.72 -30.42 10.83
N GLU A 6 15.41 -30.35 10.69
CA GLU A 6 14.41 -30.80 11.66
C GLU A 6 13.33 -31.59 10.93
N ASP A 7 13.17 -32.89 11.24
CA ASP A 7 12.07 -33.76 10.78
C ASP A 7 11.67 -33.60 9.29
N GLY A 8 12.66 -33.66 8.38
CA GLY A 8 12.42 -33.50 6.92
C GLY A 8 12.17 -32.06 6.46
N HIS A 9 12.35 -31.10 7.35
CA HIS A 9 12.32 -29.68 7.05
C HIS A 9 13.74 -29.09 7.11
N TYR A 10 14.17 -28.45 6.03
CA TYR A 10 15.45 -27.75 5.96
C TYR A 10 15.25 -26.25 6.13
N ARG A 11 15.82 -25.71 7.17
CA ARG A 11 15.88 -24.28 7.41
C ARG A 11 17.27 -23.77 7.03
N LEU A 12 17.33 -22.82 6.10
CA LEU A 12 18.56 -22.17 5.65
C LEU A 12 18.59 -20.73 6.18
N ASP A 13 19.46 -20.47 7.16
CA ASP A 13 19.67 -19.13 7.69
C ASP A 13 20.77 -18.44 6.87
N LEU A 14 20.42 -17.37 6.18
CA LEU A 14 21.32 -16.57 5.36
C LEU A 14 21.98 -15.47 6.23
N GLU A 15 23.28 -15.52 6.35
CA GLU A 15 24.09 -14.46 6.96
C GLU A 15 24.63 -13.55 5.85
N CYS A 16 24.08 -12.35 5.72
CA CYS A 16 24.29 -11.49 4.55
C CYS A 16 25.01 -10.18 4.86
N GLY A 17 25.80 -10.09 5.94
CA GLY A 17 26.52 -8.88 6.28
C GLY A 17 25.65 -7.60 6.19
N GLU A 18 26.14 -6.57 5.50
CA GLU A 18 25.41 -5.30 5.35
C GLU A 18 24.32 -5.30 4.29
N ASN A 19 24.25 -6.31 3.42
CA ASN A 19 23.37 -6.37 2.27
C ASN A 19 22.03 -7.10 2.49
N HIS A 20 21.57 -7.22 3.74
CA HIS A 20 20.31 -7.88 4.08
C HIS A 20 19.13 -7.35 3.27
N GLY A 21 19.07 -6.03 3.06
CA GLY A 21 17.96 -5.38 2.36
C GLY A 21 17.79 -5.82 0.92
N ALA A 22 18.87 -6.10 0.19
CA ALA A 22 18.81 -6.55 -1.20
C ALA A 22 18.24 -7.97 -1.33
N ILE A 23 18.55 -8.84 -0.36
CA ILE A 23 18.08 -10.23 -0.35
C ILE A 23 16.65 -10.33 0.15
N ILE A 24 16.27 -9.51 1.11
CA ILE A 24 14.90 -9.41 1.59
C ILE A 24 14.02 -8.80 0.51
N GLY A 25 14.49 -7.72 -0.12
CA GLY A 25 13.74 -6.95 -1.09
C GLY A 25 12.61 -6.14 -0.47
N ARG A 26 11.76 -5.58 -1.32
CA ARG A 26 10.60 -4.81 -0.89
C ARG A 26 9.59 -5.73 -0.20
N ARG A 27 9.37 -5.53 1.10
CA ARG A 27 8.41 -6.32 1.91
C ARG A 27 8.68 -7.83 1.93
N GLY A 28 9.89 -8.27 1.67
CA GLY A 28 10.22 -9.69 1.64
C GLY A 28 9.93 -10.38 0.31
N GLU A 29 9.52 -9.66 -0.73
CA GLU A 29 9.17 -10.23 -2.05
C GLU A 29 10.35 -11.00 -2.67
N THR A 30 11.57 -10.47 -2.57
CA THR A 30 12.78 -11.14 -3.07
C THR A 30 13.08 -12.39 -2.27
N LEU A 31 12.94 -12.33 -0.95
CA LEU A 31 13.16 -13.49 -0.06
C LEU A 31 12.14 -14.60 -0.35
N ASP A 32 10.88 -14.25 -0.56
CA ASP A 32 9.83 -15.23 -0.90
C ASP A 32 10.07 -15.85 -2.27
N ALA A 33 10.51 -15.08 -3.26
CA ALA A 33 10.90 -15.59 -4.57
C ALA A 33 12.11 -16.53 -4.50
N LEU A 34 13.15 -16.17 -3.74
CA LEU A 34 14.32 -17.01 -3.51
C LEU A 34 13.93 -18.31 -2.80
N GLN A 35 13.09 -18.26 -1.78
CA GLN A 35 12.58 -19.46 -1.10
C GLN A 35 11.85 -20.39 -2.07
N TYR A 36 11.01 -19.85 -2.94
CA TYR A 36 10.28 -20.62 -3.94
C TYR A 36 11.26 -21.32 -4.91
N LEU A 37 12.24 -20.61 -5.46
CA LEU A 37 13.25 -21.17 -6.35
C LEU A 37 14.10 -22.23 -5.65
N THR A 38 14.51 -21.99 -4.42
CA THR A 38 15.26 -22.95 -3.61
C THR A 38 14.46 -24.23 -3.38
N SER A 39 13.17 -24.10 -3.07
CA SER A 39 12.27 -25.25 -2.93
C SER A 39 12.13 -26.04 -4.23
N LEU A 40 12.02 -25.37 -5.37
CA LEU A 40 11.98 -26.06 -6.69
C LEU A 40 13.27 -26.82 -6.99
N VAL A 41 14.42 -26.21 -6.71
CA VAL A 41 15.73 -26.86 -6.96
C VAL A 41 15.93 -28.05 -6.01
N ALA A 42 15.62 -27.90 -4.73
CA ALA A 42 15.75 -28.96 -3.74
C ALA A 42 14.87 -30.17 -4.04
N ASN A 43 13.70 -29.96 -4.61
CA ASN A 43 12.74 -31.01 -4.95
C ASN A 43 12.90 -31.56 -6.39
N ARG A 44 13.91 -31.10 -7.11
CA ARG A 44 14.15 -31.57 -8.49
C ARG A 44 14.75 -32.96 -8.47
N GLY A 45 13.96 -33.98 -8.87
CA GLY A 45 14.42 -35.35 -8.99
C GLY A 45 14.41 -36.16 -7.67
N THR A 46 13.75 -35.63 -6.63
CA THR A 46 13.50 -36.36 -5.38
C THR A 46 12.11 -36.98 -5.42
N GLU A 47 11.97 -38.21 -4.90
CA GLU A 47 10.67 -38.90 -4.77
C GLU A 47 9.83 -38.35 -3.61
N GLU A 48 10.50 -37.92 -2.54
CA GLU A 48 9.87 -37.34 -1.36
C GLU A 48 9.98 -35.82 -1.39
N TYR A 49 8.89 -35.13 -1.01
CA TYR A 49 8.87 -33.68 -0.96
C TYR A 49 9.67 -33.15 0.24
N ILE A 50 10.71 -32.40 -0.06
CA ILE A 50 11.59 -31.73 0.91
C ILE A 50 11.03 -30.32 1.16
N ARG A 51 10.67 -30.03 2.41
CA ARG A 51 10.27 -28.68 2.80
C ARG A 51 11.52 -27.85 3.09
N VAL A 52 11.67 -26.74 2.36
CA VAL A 52 12.77 -25.79 2.54
C VAL A 52 12.24 -24.44 2.97
N SER A 53 12.81 -23.84 3.99
CA SER A 53 12.58 -22.46 4.38
C SER A 53 13.87 -21.64 4.36
N LEU A 54 13.79 -20.44 3.81
CA LEU A 54 14.86 -19.45 3.84
C LEU A 54 14.57 -18.40 4.91
N ASN A 55 15.60 -18.08 5.68
CA ASN A 55 15.53 -17.03 6.69
C ASN A 55 16.69 -16.05 6.56
N VAL A 56 16.45 -14.77 6.86
CA VAL A 56 17.47 -13.73 6.87
C VAL A 56 17.37 -13.00 8.21
N GLY A 57 18.20 -13.38 9.17
CA GLY A 57 18.11 -12.87 10.55
C GLY A 57 16.69 -12.99 11.10
N ASP A 58 16.24 -11.98 11.82
CA ASP A 58 14.90 -11.93 12.43
C ASP A 58 13.87 -11.18 11.55
N TYR A 59 14.08 -11.13 10.23
CA TYR A 59 13.23 -10.30 9.36
C TYR A 59 11.76 -10.70 9.42
N ARG A 60 11.45 -12.00 9.37
CA ARG A 60 10.05 -12.48 9.36
C ARG A 60 9.31 -12.08 10.62
N GLU A 61 9.93 -12.25 11.78
CA GLU A 61 9.36 -11.88 13.08
C GLU A 61 9.13 -10.35 13.18
N LYS A 62 10.14 -9.57 12.82
CA LYS A 62 10.05 -8.11 12.79
C LYS A 62 9.01 -7.61 11.78
N ARG A 63 8.85 -8.31 10.67
CA ARG A 63 7.85 -7.99 9.67
C ARG A 63 6.44 -8.24 10.19
N ASP A 64 6.22 -9.38 10.84
CA ASP A 64 4.94 -9.72 11.48
C ASP A 64 4.56 -8.71 12.56
N GLU A 65 5.51 -8.31 13.39
CA GLU A 65 5.28 -7.27 14.40
C GLU A 65 4.90 -5.93 13.77
N THR A 66 5.59 -5.55 12.69
CA THR A 66 5.28 -4.33 11.92
C THR A 66 3.87 -4.39 11.34
N LEU A 67 3.43 -5.54 10.81
CA LEU A 67 2.08 -5.72 10.28
C LEU A 67 1.01 -5.65 11.36
N ARG A 68 1.24 -6.24 12.54
CA ARG A 68 0.36 -6.12 13.70
C ARG A 68 0.25 -4.66 14.15
N GLY A 69 1.39 -3.95 14.25
CA GLY A 69 1.40 -2.52 14.57
C GLY A 69 0.64 -1.68 13.54
N LEU A 70 0.77 -1.99 12.25
CA LEU A 70 0.02 -1.34 11.18
C LEU A 70 -1.50 -1.60 11.31
N ALA A 71 -1.90 -2.84 11.62
CA ALA A 71 -3.29 -3.20 11.84
C ALA A 71 -3.91 -2.40 12.99
N ARG A 72 -3.27 -2.38 14.17
CA ARG A 72 -3.70 -1.60 15.35
C ARG A 72 -3.82 -0.12 15.05
N LYS A 73 -2.83 0.46 14.38
CA LYS A 73 -2.85 1.88 14.00
C LYS A 73 -4.00 2.18 13.05
N SER A 74 -4.22 1.32 12.06
CA SER A 74 -5.29 1.48 11.08
C SER A 74 -6.67 1.32 11.72
N ALA A 75 -6.84 0.33 12.61
CA ALA A 75 -8.07 0.15 13.39
C ALA A 75 -8.39 1.38 14.23
N SER A 76 -7.40 1.95 14.93
CA SER A 76 -7.57 3.18 15.71
C SER A 76 -8.01 4.36 14.85
N GLN A 77 -7.50 4.47 13.63
CA GLN A 77 -7.94 5.51 12.68
C GLN A 77 -9.40 5.31 12.24
N VAL A 78 -9.78 4.05 11.95
CA VAL A 78 -11.15 3.70 11.56
C VAL A 78 -12.12 4.01 12.70
N LEU A 79 -11.83 3.58 13.94
CA LEU A 79 -12.61 3.86 15.13
C LEU A 79 -12.75 5.37 15.41
N LYS A 80 -11.68 6.11 15.19
CA LYS A 80 -11.67 7.56 15.46
C LYS A 80 -12.45 8.34 14.41
N TYR A 81 -12.25 8.07 13.14
CA TYR A 81 -12.77 8.91 12.05
C TYR A 81 -13.94 8.30 11.27
N GLY A 82 -14.24 7.04 11.45
CA GLY A 82 -15.30 6.33 10.73
C GLY A 82 -15.03 6.13 9.25
N ARG A 83 -13.80 6.31 8.79
CA ARG A 83 -13.42 6.15 7.39
C ARG A 83 -12.71 4.83 7.18
N ASN A 84 -13.07 4.10 6.14
CA ASN A 84 -12.39 2.88 5.76
C ASN A 84 -10.92 3.17 5.42
N VAL A 85 -10.02 2.31 5.89
CA VAL A 85 -8.60 2.33 5.57
C VAL A 85 -8.31 1.18 4.62
N VAL A 86 -7.76 1.49 3.46
CA VAL A 86 -7.31 0.52 2.47
C VAL A 86 -5.79 0.39 2.58
N LEU A 87 -5.33 -0.81 2.88
CA LEU A 87 -3.90 -1.08 2.98
C LEU A 87 -3.31 -1.35 1.59
N GLU A 88 -1.99 -1.35 1.52
CA GLU A 88 -1.29 -1.69 0.30
C GLU A 88 -1.44 -3.18 -0.05
N PRO A 89 -1.24 -3.57 -1.31
CA PRO A 89 -1.21 -4.98 -1.70
C PRO A 89 -0.14 -5.74 -0.93
N MET A 90 -0.46 -6.97 -0.53
CA MET A 90 0.42 -7.83 0.24
C MET A 90 0.12 -9.31 0.00
N ASN A 91 1.06 -10.17 0.33
CA ASN A 91 0.94 -11.61 0.14
C ASN A 91 -0.16 -12.24 1.03
N PRO A 92 -0.63 -13.47 0.74
CA PRO A 92 -1.70 -14.10 1.50
C PRO A 92 -1.42 -14.29 2.99
N TYR A 93 -0.17 -14.56 3.35
CA TYR A 93 0.27 -14.73 4.73
C TYR A 93 0.15 -13.41 5.51
N GLU A 94 0.70 -12.32 4.96
CA GLU A 94 0.63 -10.99 5.56
C GLU A 94 -0.81 -10.50 5.77
N ARG A 95 -1.70 -10.78 4.78
CA ARG A 95 -3.12 -10.46 4.91
C ARG A 95 -3.77 -11.24 6.06
N ARG A 96 -3.39 -12.50 6.27
CA ARG A 96 -3.87 -13.31 7.40
C ARG A 96 -3.44 -12.70 8.73
N VAL A 97 -2.17 -12.29 8.88
CA VAL A 97 -1.65 -11.64 10.09
C VAL A 97 -2.51 -10.42 10.45
N ILE A 98 -2.80 -9.56 9.46
CA ILE A 98 -3.64 -8.38 9.67
C ILE A 98 -5.08 -8.76 10.03
N HIS A 99 -5.68 -9.73 9.34
CA HIS A 99 -7.05 -10.19 9.65
C HIS A 99 -7.15 -10.71 11.07
N THR A 100 -6.18 -11.53 11.52
CA THR A 100 -6.12 -12.05 12.89
C THR A 100 -6.04 -10.93 13.92
N GLU A 101 -5.16 -9.96 13.71
CA GLU A 101 -5.00 -8.83 14.62
C GLU A 101 -6.26 -7.94 14.69
N ILE A 102 -6.93 -7.73 13.56
CA ILE A 102 -8.18 -6.94 13.53
C ILE A 102 -9.33 -7.66 14.24
N GLN A 103 -9.37 -8.99 14.20
CA GLN A 103 -10.41 -9.77 14.92
C GLN A 103 -10.32 -9.62 16.43
N GLU A 104 -9.14 -9.28 16.97
CA GLU A 104 -8.93 -9.03 18.40
C GLU A 104 -9.40 -7.63 18.84
N ILE A 105 -9.72 -6.75 17.89
CA ILE A 105 -10.09 -5.35 18.16
C ILE A 105 -11.58 -5.16 17.94
N GLU A 106 -12.31 -4.84 19.00
CA GLU A 106 -13.76 -4.59 18.94
C GLU A 106 -14.11 -3.38 18.10
N GLY A 107 -15.22 -3.46 17.39
CA GLY A 107 -15.80 -2.35 16.62
C GLY A 107 -15.22 -2.12 15.24
N VAL A 108 -14.30 -2.96 14.80
CA VAL A 108 -13.72 -2.94 13.44
C VAL A 108 -13.82 -4.30 12.79
N LYS A 109 -14.02 -4.29 11.48
CA LYS A 109 -13.98 -5.49 10.64
C LYS A 109 -12.99 -5.33 9.49
N SER A 110 -12.47 -6.44 9.00
CA SER A 110 -11.56 -6.46 7.86
C SER A 110 -12.01 -7.43 6.78
N HIS A 111 -11.77 -7.07 5.52
CA HIS A 111 -11.99 -7.94 4.37
C HIS A 111 -10.92 -7.69 3.32
N SER A 112 -10.69 -8.67 2.45
CA SER A 112 -9.72 -8.54 1.35
C SER A 112 -10.43 -8.24 0.04
N ILE A 113 -9.92 -7.27 -0.72
CA ILE A 113 -10.39 -6.88 -2.06
C ILE A 113 -9.27 -7.03 -3.08
N GLY A 114 -9.63 -7.14 -4.36
CA GLY A 114 -8.69 -7.31 -5.46
C GLY A 114 -8.34 -8.76 -5.75
N SER A 115 -7.54 -8.99 -6.77
CA SER A 115 -7.09 -10.31 -7.22
C SER A 115 -5.56 -10.38 -7.27
N ASP A 116 -5.04 -11.58 -7.09
CA ASP A 116 -3.61 -11.92 -7.22
C ASP A 116 -2.66 -10.92 -6.52
N SER A 117 -1.78 -10.31 -7.26
CA SER A 117 -0.75 -9.36 -6.78
C SER A 117 -1.32 -8.05 -6.23
N ASP A 118 -2.52 -7.63 -6.68
CA ASP A 118 -3.16 -6.39 -6.25
C ASP A 118 -4.08 -6.57 -5.02
N ARG A 119 -4.15 -7.79 -4.49
CA ARG A 119 -5.05 -8.09 -3.38
C ARG A 119 -4.58 -7.46 -2.09
N ARG A 120 -5.49 -6.70 -1.46
CA ARG A 120 -5.23 -5.86 -0.29
C ARG A 120 -6.31 -5.98 0.77
N VAL A 121 -5.98 -5.59 2.00
CA VAL A 121 -6.94 -5.58 3.12
C VAL A 121 -7.58 -4.20 3.24
N VAL A 122 -8.87 -4.21 3.48
CA VAL A 122 -9.67 -3.04 3.85
C VAL A 122 -10.16 -3.23 5.27
N ILE A 123 -9.96 -2.20 6.10
CA ILE A 123 -10.43 -2.14 7.48
C ILE A 123 -11.56 -1.12 7.54
N SER A 124 -12.69 -1.51 8.10
CA SER A 124 -13.91 -0.69 8.20
C SER A 124 -14.52 -0.80 9.59
N LEU A 125 -15.38 0.14 9.95
CA LEU A 125 -16.20 0.01 11.15
C LEU A 125 -17.14 -1.18 11.04
N GLU A 126 -17.39 -1.79 12.16
CA GLU A 126 -18.45 -2.78 12.32
C GLU A 126 -19.83 -2.10 12.29
N GLU A 127 -20.87 -2.87 11.89
CA GLU A 127 -22.22 -2.33 11.78
C GLU A 127 -22.77 -1.92 13.15
N GLY A 128 -23.25 -0.68 13.23
CA GLY A 128 -23.79 -0.12 14.50
C GLY A 128 -22.77 0.64 15.34
N VAL A 129 -21.49 0.54 15.07
CA VAL A 129 -20.45 1.29 15.78
C VAL A 129 -20.32 2.71 15.23
N LYS A 130 -20.36 3.71 16.12
CA LYS A 130 -20.18 5.12 15.75
C LYS A 130 -18.73 5.55 16.00
N PRO A 131 -18.12 6.34 15.10
CA PRO A 131 -16.78 6.84 15.31
C PRO A 131 -16.70 7.75 16.52
N THR A 132 -15.62 7.64 17.29
CA THR A 132 -15.41 8.43 18.51
C THR A 132 -15.18 9.92 18.24
N HIS A 133 -14.67 10.25 17.05
CA HIS A 133 -14.55 11.63 16.58
C HIS A 133 -15.61 11.85 15.50
N GLY A 134 -16.82 12.20 15.90
CA GLY A 134 -17.86 12.66 14.99
C GLY A 134 -17.31 13.88 14.24
N GLY A 135 -16.86 13.69 13.02
CA GLY A 135 -16.44 14.79 12.16
C GLY A 135 -17.59 15.77 12.07
N ASN A 136 -17.36 16.99 12.55
CA ASN A 136 -18.28 18.11 12.39
C ASN A 136 -18.53 18.33 10.90
N GLN A 137 -19.54 17.61 10.33
CA GLN A 137 -19.98 17.75 8.93
C GLN A 137 -20.71 19.08 8.70
N ASN A 138 -20.62 20.04 9.64
CA ASN A 138 -21.28 21.32 9.53
C ASN A 138 -20.32 22.46 9.16
N ARG A 139 -19.36 22.20 8.24
CA ARG A 139 -18.62 23.25 7.54
C ARG A 139 -19.10 23.37 6.10
N GLY A 140 -20.35 23.83 5.92
CA GLY A 140 -20.84 24.02 4.59
C GLY A 140 -22.22 24.61 4.51
N ARG A 141 -22.43 25.81 5.05
CA ARG A 141 -23.38 26.81 4.59
C ARG A 141 -23.24 28.05 5.47
N GLY A 142 -22.16 28.80 5.22
CA GLY A 142 -22.10 30.19 5.58
C GLY A 142 -23.21 30.93 4.83
N GLY A 143 -24.38 31.06 5.47
CA GLY A 143 -25.44 31.95 5.00
C GLY A 143 -24.88 33.35 4.98
N TYR A 144 -24.92 33.97 3.81
CA TYR A 144 -24.74 35.42 3.70
C TYR A 144 -25.88 36.11 4.46
N HIS A 145 -25.65 36.47 5.72
CA HIS A 145 -26.49 37.43 6.43
C HIS A 145 -26.19 38.81 5.86
N ASN A 146 -27.06 39.20 4.94
CA ASN A 146 -27.19 40.57 4.48
C ASN A 146 -27.80 41.41 5.61
N ASN A 147 -26.95 41.98 6.50
CA ASN A 147 -27.41 42.93 7.51
C ASN A 147 -27.37 44.34 6.92
N ARG A 148 -28.49 44.73 6.30
CA ARG A 148 -28.81 46.17 6.05
C ARG A 148 -29.23 46.77 7.34
N GLY A 149 -28.47 47.72 7.87
CA GLY A 149 -28.86 48.50 9.02
C GLY A 149 -27.84 49.59 9.40
N GLY A 150 -27.81 50.66 8.71
CA GLY A 150 -27.95 52.05 9.17
C GLY A 150 -26.81 52.69 9.96
N ARG A 151 -26.45 53.81 9.41
CA ARG A 151 -25.98 55.09 10.03
C ARG A 151 -24.53 55.45 9.75
N GLY A 152 -24.47 56.51 8.96
CA GLY A 152 -23.32 57.20 8.43
C GLY A 152 -22.37 57.81 9.47
N ARG A 153 -21.16 57.97 8.99
CA ARG A 153 -20.30 59.12 9.27
C ARG A 153 -19.32 59.28 8.12
N ASP A 154 -19.43 60.45 7.49
CA ASP A 154 -18.50 60.93 6.47
C ASP A 154 -17.12 61.08 7.07
N ILE A 155 -16.12 60.37 6.44
CA ILE A 155 -14.72 60.77 6.54
C ILE A 155 -14.15 60.71 5.12
N LYS A 156 -13.97 61.93 4.54
CA LYS A 156 -13.20 62.16 3.32
C LYS A 156 -11.74 61.75 3.52
N GLY A 157 -11.28 60.75 2.78
CA GLY A 157 -9.88 60.42 2.60
C GLY A 157 -9.57 60.27 1.10
N PRO A 158 -8.37 60.66 0.62
CA PRO A 158 -8.09 60.84 -0.81
C PRO A 158 -8.04 59.52 -1.58
N LYS A 159 -8.66 59.56 -2.75
CA LYS A 159 -8.61 58.48 -3.77
C LYS A 159 -7.16 58.25 -4.24
N ARG A 160 -6.64 57.07 -4.04
CA ARG A 160 -5.48 56.57 -4.73
C ARG A 160 -5.95 55.63 -5.85
N ASP A 161 -5.81 56.11 -7.06
CA ASP A 161 -6.03 55.35 -8.27
C ASP A 161 -4.91 54.31 -8.38
N PHE A 162 -5.19 53.05 -8.11
CA PHE A 162 -4.34 51.96 -8.53
C PHE A 162 -4.93 51.30 -9.77
N ASN A 163 -4.53 51.87 -10.90
CA ASN A 163 -4.69 51.25 -12.21
C ASN A 163 -3.67 50.11 -12.31
N ASN A 164 -4.08 48.86 -11.99
CA ASN A 164 -3.25 47.70 -12.23
C ASN A 164 -3.88 46.86 -13.33
N HIS A 165 -3.44 47.17 -14.55
CA HIS A 165 -3.60 46.31 -15.71
C HIS A 165 -2.70 45.09 -15.52
N SER A 166 -3.17 44.02 -14.93
CA SER A 166 -2.52 42.73 -15.10
C SER A 166 -3.23 41.96 -16.21
N SER A 167 -2.61 41.98 -17.36
CA SER A 167 -2.91 41.13 -18.49
C SER A 167 -2.83 39.66 -18.03
N ARG A 168 -3.97 39.00 -18.00
CA ARG A 168 -4.04 37.54 -17.86
C ARG A 168 -3.49 36.96 -19.17
N GLU A 169 -2.23 36.57 -19.21
CA GLU A 169 -1.71 35.66 -20.21
C GLU A 169 -2.47 34.33 -20.08
N LYS A 170 -3.21 34.03 -21.14
CA LYS A 170 -3.85 32.72 -21.33
C LYS A 170 -2.73 31.73 -21.63
N ASN A 171 -2.45 30.82 -20.72
CA ASN A 171 -1.61 29.67 -20.99
C ASN A 171 -2.21 28.91 -22.22
N PRO A 172 -1.36 28.57 -23.20
CA PRO A 172 -1.81 27.76 -24.33
C PRO A 172 -2.18 26.35 -23.84
N PRO A 173 -3.18 25.70 -24.44
CA PRO A 173 -3.55 24.33 -24.07
C PRO A 173 -2.37 23.39 -24.36
N SER A 174 -2.09 22.51 -23.40
CA SER A 174 -1.10 21.44 -23.54
C SER A 174 -1.38 20.62 -24.80
N PRO A 175 -0.37 20.23 -25.58
CA PRO A 175 -0.58 19.43 -26.78
C PRO A 175 -1.15 18.07 -26.38
N SER A 176 -2.28 17.70 -26.98
CA SER A 176 -2.90 16.39 -26.85
C SER A 176 -1.88 15.32 -27.25
N ARG A 177 -1.55 14.45 -26.30
CA ARG A 177 -0.67 13.31 -26.51
C ARG A 177 -1.26 12.43 -27.62
N ALA A 178 -0.59 12.40 -28.78
CA ALA A 178 -0.96 11.51 -29.87
C ALA A 178 -0.99 10.06 -29.39
N PRO A 179 -1.90 9.21 -29.90
CA PRO A 179 -1.93 7.81 -29.52
C PRO A 179 -0.61 7.15 -29.92
N HIS A 180 0.02 6.47 -28.96
CA HIS A 180 1.22 5.67 -29.15
C HIS A 180 0.89 4.60 -30.20
N ARG A 181 1.50 4.67 -31.37
CA ARG A 181 1.45 3.57 -32.34
C ARG A 181 2.18 2.39 -31.70
N ASP A 182 1.46 1.29 -31.51
CA ASP A 182 2.05 -0.02 -31.20
C ASP A 182 3.02 -0.40 -32.32
N VAL A 183 4.28 -0.12 -32.11
CA VAL A 183 5.37 -0.73 -32.88
C VAL A 183 5.41 -2.16 -32.36
N GLY A 184 5.10 -3.12 -33.22
CA GLY A 184 4.92 -4.52 -32.92
C GLY A 184 5.95 -5.04 -31.91
N ALA A 185 5.47 -5.65 -30.86
CA ALA A 185 6.26 -6.26 -29.80
C ALA A 185 7.17 -7.31 -30.43
N ALA A 186 8.46 -7.03 -30.46
CA ALA A 186 9.45 -8.06 -30.69
C ALA A 186 9.33 -9.11 -29.57
N PRO A 187 9.31 -10.42 -29.87
CA PRO A 187 9.17 -11.44 -28.85
C PRO A 187 10.33 -11.36 -27.87
N LEU A 188 10.01 -11.19 -26.58
CA LEU A 188 10.98 -11.07 -25.48
C LEU A 188 11.80 -12.34 -25.21
N TYR A 189 11.51 -13.44 -25.94
CA TYR A 189 12.23 -14.69 -25.85
C TYR A 189 12.63 -15.15 -27.25
N GLY A 190 13.94 -15.33 -27.46
CA GLY A 190 14.49 -15.95 -28.64
C GLY A 190 13.88 -17.34 -28.87
N LYS A 191 13.45 -17.60 -30.10
CA LYS A 191 13.00 -18.92 -30.53
C LYS A 191 14.14 -19.92 -30.35
N ILE A 192 13.96 -20.90 -29.47
CA ILE A 192 14.86 -22.04 -29.35
C ILE A 192 14.41 -23.01 -30.44
N GLU A 193 15.19 -23.13 -31.51
CA GLU A 193 15.00 -24.18 -32.51
C GLU A 193 15.54 -25.50 -31.96
N PRO A 194 14.78 -26.61 -32.06
CA PRO A 194 15.29 -27.92 -31.66
C PRO A 194 16.41 -28.34 -32.65
N LYS A 195 17.56 -28.74 -32.10
CA LYS A 195 18.62 -29.41 -32.88
C LYS A 195 18.05 -30.71 -33.43
N SER A 196 17.98 -30.84 -34.75
CA SER A 196 17.80 -32.10 -35.43
C SER A 196 19.08 -32.91 -35.31
N GLU A 197 18.98 -34.14 -34.77
CA GLU A 197 19.97 -35.19 -34.93
C GLU A 197 19.94 -35.73 -36.36
#